data_16beae0a1b8c9611f776f55943451fef
#
_entry.id   16beae0a1b8c9611f776f55943451fef
#
_cell.length_a   1.000
_cell.length_b   1.000
_cell.length_c   1.000
_cell.angle_alpha   90.00
_cell.angle_beta   90.00
_cell.angle_gamma   90.00
#
_symmetry.space_group_name_H-M   'P 1'
#
loop_
_entity.id
_entity.type
_entity.pdbx_description
1 polymer ?
#
loop_
_entity_poly.entity_id
_entity_poly.type
_entity_poly.pdbx_seq_one_letter_code
_entity_poly.pdbx_strand_id
1 'polypeptide(L)'
;MNFIKRAGLSLWSRKGKTLLTLFTFLVIAVMVLAGVLINDATAAAEQKAKRSVGAEVNMEYDPSAAFTGQAPRIDSRTVDKIGALPQVQKFNYAMFDAASLKGGINLVTDGVDSAASGLGEGQTIVRGVLDSGLLPDFRSGKFKLLSGEHITAADKDKNKVLVEERLTAKNNLKVGDKIALAPVSGKGEEEFTVGGIYRDPSPSTEPDPEFFSNRSNLLYASIGSFSGLVSADSGSGALQVGSGSFLLNDADDLDAFKKKAAKIAGGQLEGFKLDTNDKAIQQMTGPLQSIRSSATLAMWLIALAGAAVLALLANLAVKQRRKEYGVLLSMGEKKSRLIAQQILETVVVAVLAIGLSSLFTQSLTQSVGQSLLSSQAAAAQDKLDSWKAPPPGSTGLSEGIDMNDQPVDNADPIDKITVGLAPSDIAVVGSIGIGIGLLATAVPAASVLRLSPRFILTKGK
;
A
#
# COMPACT_ATOMS: atom_id res chain seq x y z
N MET A 1 44.80 -12.22 39.44
CA MET A 1 44.60 -11.42 38.21
C MET A 1 43.10 -11.23 37.95
N ASN A 2 42.66 -10.02 37.64
CA ASN A 2 41.23 -9.79 37.44
C ASN A 2 40.73 -10.54 36.18
N PHE A 3 39.59 -11.17 36.22
CA PHE A 3 39.06 -12.00 35.10
C PHE A 3 38.92 -11.20 33.80
N ILE A 4 38.72 -9.87 33.90
CA ILE A 4 38.63 -8.94 32.74
C ILE A 4 40.00 -8.85 32.01
N LYS A 5 41.12 -8.70 32.76
CA LYS A 5 42.46 -8.70 32.16
C LYS A 5 42.79 -10.04 31.49
N ARG A 6 42.33 -11.16 32.08
CA ARG A 6 42.48 -12.51 31.49
C ARG A 6 41.70 -12.67 30.19
N ALA A 7 40.48 -12.15 30.12
CA ALA A 7 39.69 -12.18 28.90
C ALA A 7 40.37 -11.39 27.75
N GLY A 8 40.87 -10.18 28.02
CA GLY A 8 41.59 -9.40 27.00
C GLY A 8 42.87 -10.06 26.50
N LEU A 9 43.70 -10.61 27.40
CA LEU A 9 44.92 -11.34 27.02
C LEU A 9 44.61 -12.64 26.26
N SER A 10 43.51 -13.32 26.61
CA SER A 10 43.05 -14.52 25.89
C SER A 10 42.66 -14.22 24.46
N LEU A 11 41.92 -13.12 24.21
CA LEU A 11 41.57 -12.65 22.88
C LEU A 11 42.79 -12.34 22.02
N TRP A 12 43.81 -11.68 22.61
CA TRP A 12 45.03 -11.31 21.92
C TRP A 12 45.96 -12.51 21.66
N SER A 13 46.08 -13.46 22.60
CA SER A 13 46.97 -14.62 22.46
C SER A 13 46.50 -15.66 21.43
N ARG A 14 45.18 -15.69 21.12
CA ARG A 14 44.57 -16.68 20.21
C ARG A 14 43.94 -16.04 19.00
N LYS A 15 44.68 -15.14 18.34
CA LYS A 15 44.22 -14.30 17.21
C LYS A 15 43.43 -15.07 16.14
N GLY A 16 43.87 -16.26 15.71
CA GLY A 16 43.18 -17.03 14.67
C GLY A 16 41.78 -17.48 15.07
N LYS A 17 41.57 -17.91 16.33
CA LYS A 17 40.26 -18.32 16.82
C LYS A 17 39.32 -17.14 17.05
N THR A 18 39.86 -16.06 17.62
CA THR A 18 39.13 -14.81 17.82
C THR A 18 38.68 -14.25 16.48
N LEU A 19 39.56 -14.29 15.45
CA LEU A 19 39.24 -13.83 14.11
C LEU A 19 38.13 -14.69 13.46
N LEU A 20 38.20 -16.03 13.61
CA LEU A 20 37.15 -16.93 13.11
C LEU A 20 35.81 -16.65 13.76
N THR A 21 35.80 -16.49 15.10
CA THR A 21 34.56 -16.18 15.82
C THR A 21 34.03 -14.80 15.45
N LEU A 22 34.91 -13.79 15.33
CA LEU A 22 34.57 -12.46 14.87
C LEU A 22 33.94 -12.47 13.48
N PHE A 23 34.57 -13.19 12.54
CA PHE A 23 34.04 -13.31 11.18
C PHE A 23 32.66 -13.99 11.14
N THR A 24 32.48 -15.05 11.93
CA THR A 24 31.18 -15.73 12.04
C THR A 24 30.11 -14.80 12.60
N PHE A 25 30.41 -14.06 13.69
CA PHE A 25 29.50 -13.06 14.25
C PHE A 25 29.23 -11.94 13.24
N LEU A 26 30.24 -11.48 12.51
CA LEU A 26 30.10 -10.42 11.51
C LEU A 26 29.14 -10.84 10.40
N VAL A 27 29.30 -12.04 9.84
CA VAL A 27 28.40 -12.54 8.78
C VAL A 27 26.95 -12.64 9.30
N ILE A 28 26.78 -13.20 10.49
CA ILE A 28 25.44 -13.33 11.10
C ILE A 28 24.86 -11.92 11.34
N ALA A 29 25.64 -10.99 11.91
CA ALA A 29 25.20 -9.64 12.20
C ALA A 29 24.81 -8.87 10.93
N VAL A 30 25.62 -8.96 9.85
CA VAL A 30 25.30 -8.35 8.54
C VAL A 30 23.99 -8.88 8.00
N MET A 31 23.78 -10.20 8.01
CA MET A 31 22.57 -10.81 7.45
C MET A 31 21.31 -10.50 8.27
N VAL A 32 21.43 -10.53 9.60
CA VAL A 32 20.30 -10.20 10.48
C VAL A 32 19.96 -8.71 10.38
N LEU A 33 21.00 -7.83 10.37
CA LEU A 33 20.81 -6.39 10.22
C LEU A 33 20.19 -6.06 8.85
N ALA A 34 20.62 -6.73 7.78
CA ALA A 34 20.03 -6.57 6.46
C ALA A 34 18.53 -6.93 6.47
N GLY A 35 18.14 -8.01 7.15
CA GLY A 35 16.73 -8.38 7.32
C GLY A 35 15.92 -7.33 8.06
N VAL A 36 16.46 -6.76 9.14
CA VAL A 36 15.81 -5.67 9.89
C VAL A 36 15.66 -4.42 9.01
N LEU A 37 16.72 -3.99 8.33
CA LEU A 37 16.70 -2.82 7.46
C LEU A 37 15.72 -2.95 6.29
N ILE A 38 15.62 -4.13 5.67
CA ILE A 38 14.62 -4.39 4.62
C ILE A 38 13.22 -4.30 5.19
N ASN A 39 12.98 -4.88 6.37
CA ASN A 39 11.68 -4.83 7.02
C ASN A 39 11.24 -3.39 7.31
N ASP A 40 12.14 -2.56 7.82
CA ASP A 40 11.85 -1.17 8.16
C ASP A 40 11.68 -0.30 6.90
N ALA A 41 12.54 -0.51 5.88
CA ALA A 41 12.43 0.20 4.60
C ALA A 41 11.13 -0.14 3.87
N THR A 42 10.71 -1.41 3.87
CA THR A 42 9.43 -1.83 3.26
C THR A 42 8.23 -1.30 4.05
N ALA A 43 8.28 -1.27 5.39
CA ALA A 43 7.24 -0.68 6.21
C ALA A 43 7.09 0.82 5.98
N ALA A 44 8.21 1.55 5.88
CA ALA A 44 8.21 2.98 5.58
C ALA A 44 7.67 3.26 4.16
N ALA A 45 8.04 2.44 3.17
CA ALA A 45 7.52 2.55 1.81
C ALA A 45 6.02 2.25 1.73
N GLU A 46 5.54 1.23 2.44
CA GLU A 46 4.11 0.91 2.56
C GLU A 46 3.33 2.07 3.20
N GLN A 47 3.83 2.64 4.28
CA GLN A 47 3.21 3.79 4.92
C GLN A 47 3.19 5.03 4.02
N LYS A 48 4.28 5.26 3.27
CA LYS A 48 4.32 6.33 2.27
C LYS A 48 3.31 6.10 1.15
N ALA A 49 3.15 4.86 0.66
CA ALA A 49 2.15 4.50 -0.33
C ALA A 49 0.73 4.75 0.18
N LYS A 50 0.41 4.28 1.39
CA LYS A 50 -0.88 4.54 2.04
C LYS A 50 -1.17 6.04 2.15
N ARG A 51 -0.16 6.86 2.43
CA ARG A 51 -0.31 8.32 2.46
C ARG A 51 -0.43 8.95 1.07
N SER A 52 0.21 8.39 0.03
CA SER A 52 0.19 8.95 -1.34
C SER A 52 -1.09 8.63 -2.09
N VAL A 53 -1.64 7.44 -1.90
CA VAL A 53 -2.99 7.08 -2.38
C VAL A 53 -4.04 7.89 -1.62
N GLY A 54 -3.64 8.47 -0.50
CA GLY A 54 -4.49 9.17 0.45
C GLY A 54 -5.34 8.18 1.22
N ALA A 55 -5.83 8.59 2.38
CA ALA A 55 -6.91 7.88 3.04
C ALA A 55 -8.21 8.24 2.31
N GLU A 56 -8.30 7.90 1.05
CA GLU A 56 -9.52 8.08 0.28
C GLU A 56 -10.49 6.97 0.61
N VAL A 57 -11.64 7.33 1.14
CA VAL A 57 -12.73 6.42 1.42
C VAL A 57 -13.79 6.64 0.37
N ASN A 58 -14.03 5.62 -0.44
CA ASN A 58 -15.08 5.62 -1.43
C ASN A 58 -16.38 5.07 -0.82
N MET A 59 -17.45 5.77 -1.05
CA MET A 59 -18.81 5.32 -0.80
C MET A 59 -19.33 4.79 -2.12
N GLU A 60 -19.33 3.49 -2.26
CA GLU A 60 -19.71 2.79 -3.46
C GLU A 60 -20.86 1.86 -3.19
N TYR A 61 -21.55 1.52 -4.24
CA TYR A 61 -22.62 0.52 -4.23
C TYR A 61 -22.11 -0.85 -3.77
N ASP A 62 -22.79 -1.49 -2.83
CA ASP A 62 -22.49 -2.87 -2.44
C ASP A 62 -23.12 -3.84 -3.45
N PRO A 63 -22.29 -4.55 -4.28
CA PRO A 63 -22.83 -5.49 -5.26
C PRO A 63 -23.67 -6.61 -4.63
N SER A 64 -23.44 -6.91 -3.34
CA SER A 64 -24.24 -7.92 -2.63
C SER A 64 -25.66 -7.46 -2.33
N ALA A 65 -25.88 -6.14 -2.30
CA ALA A 65 -27.20 -5.53 -2.15
C ALA A 65 -27.97 -5.38 -3.48
N ALA A 66 -27.30 -5.65 -4.62
CA ALA A 66 -27.87 -5.53 -5.99
C ALA A 66 -29.11 -6.39 -6.24
N PHE A 67 -29.30 -7.44 -5.45
CA PHE A 67 -30.45 -8.35 -5.59
C PHE A 67 -31.79 -7.74 -5.14
N THR A 68 -31.81 -6.50 -4.63
CA THR A 68 -33.04 -5.83 -4.15
C THR A 68 -33.73 -4.97 -5.22
N GLY A 69 -33.21 -4.88 -6.43
CA GLY A 69 -33.90 -4.33 -7.61
C GLY A 69 -33.82 -2.82 -7.82
N GLN A 70 -33.31 -2.03 -6.88
CA GLN A 70 -33.08 -0.58 -7.04
C GLN A 70 -31.69 -0.21 -6.53
N ALA A 71 -30.96 0.62 -7.31
CA ALA A 71 -29.68 1.16 -6.87
C ALA A 71 -29.89 2.01 -5.61
N PRO A 72 -29.15 1.79 -4.52
CA PRO A 72 -29.28 2.60 -3.32
C PRO A 72 -28.93 4.06 -3.63
N ARG A 73 -29.62 4.97 -2.98
CA ARG A 73 -29.40 6.41 -3.09
C ARG A 73 -29.38 7.02 -1.71
N ILE A 74 -28.50 7.97 -1.47
CA ILE A 74 -28.38 8.68 -0.20
C ILE A 74 -28.62 10.17 -0.41
N ASP A 75 -29.25 10.83 0.56
CA ASP A 75 -29.46 12.28 0.54
C ASP A 75 -28.10 13.01 0.59
N SER A 76 -27.86 13.92 -0.36
CA SER A 76 -26.62 14.71 -0.42
C SER A 76 -26.33 15.45 0.89
N ARG A 77 -27.37 15.90 1.62
CA ARG A 77 -27.21 16.56 2.92
C ARG A 77 -26.60 15.65 3.98
N THR A 78 -26.84 14.34 3.87
CA THR A 78 -26.18 13.36 4.75
C THR A 78 -24.71 13.22 4.39
N VAL A 79 -24.39 13.17 3.09
CA VAL A 79 -23.01 13.13 2.61
C VAL A 79 -22.26 14.43 2.97
N ASP A 80 -22.91 15.60 2.84
CA ASP A 80 -22.37 16.89 3.29
C ASP A 80 -22.01 16.87 4.79
N LYS A 81 -22.87 16.29 5.64
CA LYS A 81 -22.58 16.15 7.08
C LYS A 81 -21.40 15.20 7.35
N ILE A 82 -21.26 14.13 6.59
CA ILE A 82 -20.12 13.21 6.68
C ILE A 82 -18.85 13.93 6.21
N GLY A 83 -18.94 14.68 5.10
CA GLY A 83 -17.84 15.47 4.56
C GLY A 83 -17.37 16.60 5.47
N ALA A 84 -18.23 17.11 6.35
CA ALA A 84 -17.90 18.13 7.34
C ALA A 84 -17.21 17.57 8.62
N LEU A 85 -16.94 16.26 8.69
CA LEU A 85 -16.21 15.68 9.81
C LEU A 85 -14.76 16.21 9.88
N PRO A 86 -14.21 16.47 11.07
CA PRO A 86 -12.84 17.01 11.23
C PRO A 86 -11.74 16.15 10.61
N GLN A 87 -11.99 14.85 10.42
CA GLN A 87 -11.08 13.91 9.79
C GLN A 87 -11.02 14.08 8.27
N VAL A 88 -12.02 14.73 7.67
CA VAL A 88 -12.14 14.87 6.21
C VAL A 88 -11.46 16.15 5.75
N GLN A 89 -10.52 16.03 4.84
CA GLN A 89 -9.85 17.16 4.19
C GLN A 89 -10.66 17.71 3.02
N LYS A 90 -11.15 16.79 2.18
CA LYS A 90 -12.00 17.09 1.01
C LYS A 90 -12.99 15.96 0.82
N PHE A 91 -14.11 16.24 0.21
CA PHE A 91 -15.08 15.23 -0.18
C PHE A 91 -15.72 15.59 -1.52
N ASN A 92 -16.22 14.58 -2.18
CA ASN A 92 -16.96 14.67 -3.42
C ASN A 92 -18.12 13.69 -3.40
N TYR A 93 -19.11 13.94 -4.21
CA TYR A 93 -20.17 12.98 -4.50
C TYR A 93 -20.70 13.17 -5.91
N ALA A 94 -21.24 12.09 -6.46
CA ALA A 94 -21.73 12.06 -7.81
C ALA A 94 -23.04 11.29 -7.92
N MET A 95 -23.74 11.61 -8.98
CA MET A 95 -24.83 10.82 -9.52
C MET A 95 -24.65 10.70 -11.03
N PHE A 96 -25.31 9.76 -11.66
CA PHE A 96 -25.39 9.70 -13.11
C PHE A 96 -26.82 9.41 -13.56
N ASP A 97 -27.11 9.87 -14.74
CA ASP A 97 -28.34 9.52 -15.43
C ASP A 97 -28.15 9.69 -16.94
N ALA A 98 -29.04 9.09 -17.72
CA ALA A 98 -29.08 9.36 -19.15
C ALA A 98 -29.84 10.65 -19.43
N ALA A 99 -29.31 11.45 -20.39
CA ALA A 99 -29.98 12.64 -20.84
C ALA A 99 -29.91 12.75 -22.38
N SER A 100 -30.90 13.39 -22.98
CA SER A 100 -30.93 13.71 -24.40
C SER A 100 -30.25 15.05 -24.64
N LEU A 101 -29.30 15.11 -25.56
CA LEU A 101 -28.74 16.34 -26.07
C LEU A 101 -29.73 16.98 -27.06
N LYS A 102 -30.04 18.25 -26.85
CA LYS A 102 -30.95 19.08 -27.67
C LYS A 102 -30.16 20.20 -28.33
N GLY A 103 -30.87 21.07 -29.09
CA GLY A 103 -30.22 22.22 -29.72
C GLY A 103 -29.31 21.89 -30.91
N GLY A 104 -29.53 20.76 -31.58
CA GLY A 104 -28.76 20.38 -32.77
C GLY A 104 -27.36 19.83 -32.49
N ILE A 105 -27.07 19.42 -31.26
CA ILE A 105 -25.81 18.76 -30.90
C ILE A 105 -25.80 17.31 -31.40
N ASN A 106 -24.79 16.96 -32.20
CA ASN A 106 -24.60 15.64 -32.76
C ASN A 106 -23.63 14.81 -31.90
N LEU A 107 -24.07 13.64 -31.45
CA LEU A 107 -23.22 12.69 -30.73
C LEU A 107 -22.10 12.15 -31.63
N VAL A 108 -20.95 11.84 -31.04
CA VAL A 108 -19.88 11.09 -31.69
C VAL A 108 -20.31 9.64 -31.79
N THR A 109 -20.37 9.12 -33.02
CA THR A 109 -20.87 7.78 -33.32
C THR A 109 -19.76 6.78 -33.66
N ASP A 110 -18.51 7.25 -33.72
CA ASP A 110 -17.38 6.41 -34.12
C ASP A 110 -17.06 5.36 -33.03
N GLY A 111 -17.11 4.11 -33.43
CA GLY A 111 -16.50 3.00 -32.71
C GLY A 111 -17.34 2.25 -31.66
N VAL A 112 -18.37 2.82 -31.07
CA VAL A 112 -19.21 2.15 -30.08
C VAL A 112 -20.67 2.21 -30.50
N ASP A 113 -21.30 1.02 -30.59
CA ASP A 113 -22.72 0.94 -30.87
C ASP A 113 -23.53 1.39 -29.64
N SER A 114 -24.25 2.49 -29.75
CA SER A 114 -25.13 3.00 -28.71
C SER A 114 -26.22 2.02 -28.28
N ALA A 115 -26.58 1.09 -29.12
CA ALA A 115 -27.54 0.02 -28.77
C ALA A 115 -26.98 -0.89 -27.66
N ALA A 116 -25.66 -1.08 -27.59
CA ALA A 116 -25.03 -1.88 -26.54
C ALA A 116 -25.13 -1.26 -25.13
N SER A 117 -25.26 0.06 -25.05
CA SER A 117 -25.39 0.80 -23.78
C SER A 117 -26.84 0.94 -23.28
N GLY A 118 -27.84 0.49 -24.08
CA GLY A 118 -29.25 0.68 -23.77
C GLY A 118 -29.74 2.13 -23.92
N LEU A 119 -28.92 3.04 -24.46
CA LEU A 119 -29.26 4.42 -24.71
C LEU A 119 -30.05 4.56 -26.03
N GLY A 120 -31.07 5.42 -25.99
CA GLY A 120 -31.80 5.80 -27.18
C GLY A 120 -31.03 6.78 -28.10
N GLU A 121 -31.57 7.01 -29.28
CA GLU A 121 -30.99 7.97 -30.23
C GLU A 121 -30.91 9.38 -29.63
N GLY A 122 -29.75 10.02 -29.73
CA GLY A 122 -29.48 11.35 -29.15
C GLY A 122 -29.28 11.39 -27.63
N GLN A 123 -29.23 10.24 -26.99
CA GLN A 123 -29.00 10.13 -25.55
C GLN A 123 -27.54 9.86 -25.23
N THR A 124 -27.09 10.41 -24.11
CA THR A 124 -25.76 10.17 -23.56
C THR A 124 -25.83 10.09 -22.03
N ILE A 125 -24.78 9.57 -21.42
CA ILE A 125 -24.61 9.59 -19.96
C ILE A 125 -24.10 10.96 -19.53
N VAL A 126 -24.75 11.52 -18.53
CA VAL A 126 -24.33 12.73 -17.84
C VAL A 126 -24.02 12.38 -16.39
N ARG A 127 -22.83 12.69 -15.95
CA ARG A 127 -22.40 12.53 -14.55
C ARG A 127 -22.52 13.86 -13.83
N GLY A 128 -23.49 13.99 -12.94
CA GLY A 128 -23.61 15.12 -12.01
C GLY A 128 -22.54 15.00 -10.93
N VAL A 129 -21.71 16.02 -10.77
CA VAL A 129 -20.59 16.01 -9.82
C VAL A 129 -20.58 17.28 -8.97
N LEU A 130 -20.14 17.16 -7.70
CA LEU A 130 -19.93 18.30 -6.83
C LEU A 130 -18.62 19.05 -7.21
N ASP A 131 -17.55 18.28 -7.42
CA ASP A 131 -16.24 18.81 -7.83
C ASP A 131 -15.60 17.85 -8.85
N SER A 132 -15.46 18.30 -10.10
CA SER A 132 -14.88 17.48 -11.16
C SER A 132 -13.37 17.26 -10.99
N GLY A 133 -12.68 18.21 -10.36
CA GLY A 133 -11.23 18.11 -10.12
C GLY A 133 -10.88 17.07 -9.04
N LEU A 134 -11.85 16.60 -8.25
CA LEU A 134 -11.66 15.56 -7.27
C LEU A 134 -11.97 14.16 -7.80
N LEU A 135 -12.47 14.04 -9.02
CA LEU A 135 -12.67 12.72 -9.63
C LEU A 135 -11.32 12.02 -9.87
N PRO A 136 -11.24 10.68 -9.69
CA PRO A 136 -10.00 9.92 -9.82
C PRO A 136 -9.26 10.18 -11.13
N ASP A 137 -9.96 10.17 -12.27
CA ASP A 137 -9.36 10.36 -13.59
C ASP A 137 -8.73 11.76 -13.79
N PHE A 138 -9.32 12.81 -13.22
CA PHE A 138 -8.76 14.16 -13.25
C PHE A 138 -7.61 14.32 -12.26
N ARG A 139 -7.73 13.77 -11.05
CA ARG A 139 -6.68 13.83 -10.01
C ARG A 139 -5.41 13.10 -10.42
N SER A 140 -5.55 11.97 -11.08
CA SER A 140 -4.41 11.18 -11.60
C SER A 140 -3.74 11.81 -12.81
N GLY A 141 -4.39 12.79 -13.45
CA GLY A 141 -3.93 13.41 -14.69
C GLY A 141 -4.19 12.57 -15.94
N LYS A 142 -4.94 11.44 -15.82
CA LYS A 142 -5.42 10.67 -16.96
C LYS A 142 -6.29 11.54 -17.85
N PHE A 143 -7.31 12.17 -17.27
CA PHE A 143 -8.07 13.22 -17.97
C PHE A 143 -7.42 14.57 -17.78
N LYS A 144 -7.35 15.35 -18.86
CA LYS A 144 -6.75 16.67 -18.85
C LYS A 144 -7.78 17.74 -19.21
N LEU A 145 -7.93 18.72 -18.34
CA LEU A 145 -8.69 19.92 -18.70
C LEU A 145 -7.85 20.73 -19.71
N LEU A 146 -8.39 20.92 -20.92
CA LEU A 146 -7.72 21.62 -22.01
C LEU A 146 -8.01 23.12 -21.99
N SER A 147 -9.23 23.51 -21.61
CA SER A 147 -9.65 24.91 -21.51
C SER A 147 -10.81 25.05 -20.54
N GLY A 148 -11.00 26.27 -20.03
CA GLY A 148 -12.04 26.54 -19.02
C GLY A 148 -11.60 26.17 -17.61
N GLU A 149 -12.57 25.86 -16.74
CA GLU A 149 -12.38 25.59 -15.34
C GLU A 149 -13.16 24.35 -14.90
N HIS A 150 -12.65 23.64 -13.90
CA HIS A 150 -13.37 22.54 -13.24
C HIS A 150 -14.70 23.02 -12.65
N ILE A 151 -15.66 22.09 -12.56
CA ILE A 151 -16.82 22.27 -11.71
C ILE A 151 -16.34 22.17 -10.27
N THR A 152 -16.76 23.09 -9.42
CA THR A 152 -16.43 23.13 -7.99
C THR A 152 -17.70 23.10 -7.16
N ALA A 153 -17.59 22.89 -5.85
CA ALA A 153 -18.74 22.93 -4.94
C ALA A 153 -19.51 24.28 -5.01
N ALA A 154 -18.83 25.38 -5.38
CA ALA A 154 -19.45 26.69 -5.59
C ALA A 154 -20.32 26.76 -6.86
N ASP A 155 -20.19 25.80 -7.76
CA ASP A 155 -20.94 25.72 -9.00
C ASP A 155 -22.09 24.70 -8.92
N LYS A 156 -22.38 24.15 -7.74
CA LYS A 156 -23.37 23.08 -7.53
C LYS A 156 -24.70 23.31 -8.28
N ASP A 157 -25.21 24.53 -8.26
CA ASP A 157 -26.52 24.89 -8.82
C ASP A 157 -26.42 25.89 -10.00
N LYS A 158 -25.27 25.92 -10.71
CA LYS A 158 -24.99 26.94 -11.75
C LYS A 158 -25.01 26.41 -13.19
N ASN A 159 -25.75 25.41 -13.51
CA ASN A 159 -25.90 24.88 -14.88
C ASN A 159 -24.58 24.87 -15.69
N LYS A 160 -23.49 24.35 -15.08
CA LYS A 160 -22.18 24.26 -15.69
C LYS A 160 -21.93 22.84 -16.17
N VAL A 161 -21.29 22.66 -17.32
CA VAL A 161 -20.98 21.34 -17.86
C VAL A 161 -19.55 21.29 -18.39
N LEU A 162 -18.86 20.17 -18.20
CA LEU A 162 -17.62 19.85 -18.90
C LEU A 162 -17.95 18.90 -20.05
N VAL A 163 -17.34 19.15 -21.20
CA VAL A 163 -17.58 18.43 -22.44
C VAL A 163 -16.26 17.85 -22.94
N GLU A 164 -16.31 16.64 -23.46
CA GLU A 164 -15.14 15.98 -24.02
C GLU A 164 -14.73 16.61 -25.36
N GLU A 165 -13.40 16.64 -25.63
CA GLU A 165 -12.80 17.33 -26.78
C GLU A 165 -13.38 16.87 -28.14
N ARG A 166 -13.60 15.57 -28.33
CA ARG A 166 -14.13 15.01 -29.59
C ARG A 166 -15.57 15.45 -29.85
N LEU A 167 -16.40 15.52 -28.79
CA LEU A 167 -17.76 16.03 -28.91
C LEU A 167 -17.76 17.53 -29.20
N THR A 168 -16.86 18.31 -28.55
CA THR A 168 -16.74 19.74 -28.84
C THR A 168 -16.23 20.00 -30.24
N ALA A 169 -15.25 19.23 -30.73
CA ALA A 169 -14.73 19.35 -32.09
C ALA A 169 -15.81 19.04 -33.16
N LYS A 170 -16.61 17.98 -32.93
CA LYS A 170 -17.69 17.64 -33.88
C LYS A 170 -18.76 18.71 -34.00
N ASN A 171 -19.04 19.44 -32.92
CA ASN A 171 -20.11 20.46 -32.86
C ASN A 171 -19.60 21.91 -32.84
N ASN A 172 -18.29 22.12 -32.98
CA ASN A 172 -17.63 23.44 -32.93
C ASN A 172 -17.91 24.21 -31.62
N LEU A 173 -18.09 23.50 -30.49
CA LEU A 173 -18.37 24.08 -29.19
C LEU A 173 -17.12 24.70 -28.55
N LYS A 174 -17.33 25.77 -27.81
CA LYS A 174 -16.29 26.48 -27.05
C LYS A 174 -16.74 26.71 -25.61
N VAL A 175 -15.79 26.97 -24.73
CA VAL A 175 -16.10 27.42 -23.36
C VAL A 175 -16.96 28.69 -23.42
N GLY A 176 -18.06 28.65 -22.67
CA GLY A 176 -19.07 29.69 -22.66
C GLY A 176 -20.29 29.45 -23.55
N ASP A 177 -20.20 28.50 -24.49
CA ASP A 177 -21.37 28.11 -25.30
C ASP A 177 -22.42 27.37 -24.44
N LYS A 178 -23.64 27.33 -24.94
CA LYS A 178 -24.76 26.67 -24.28
C LYS A 178 -25.09 25.36 -24.95
N ILE A 179 -25.36 24.35 -24.16
CA ILE A 179 -25.93 23.07 -24.60
C ILE A 179 -27.21 22.79 -23.82
N ALA A 180 -28.22 22.32 -24.50
CA ALA A 180 -29.49 21.99 -23.87
C ALA A 180 -29.54 20.48 -23.57
N LEU A 181 -29.88 20.16 -22.31
CA LEU A 181 -30.08 18.79 -21.82
C LEU A 181 -31.57 18.60 -21.47
N ALA A 182 -32.08 17.46 -21.86
CA ALA A 182 -33.43 17.03 -21.48
C ALA A 182 -33.37 15.64 -20.83
N PRO A 183 -34.19 15.35 -19.80
CA PRO A 183 -34.27 14.02 -19.21
C PRO A 183 -34.82 13.02 -20.24
N VAL A 184 -34.54 11.74 -20.06
CA VAL A 184 -35.03 10.67 -20.95
C VAL A 184 -36.58 10.62 -20.96
N SER A 185 -37.22 10.99 -19.85
CA SER A 185 -38.67 11.13 -19.75
C SER A 185 -39.25 12.16 -20.76
N GLY A 186 -38.42 13.01 -21.34
CA GLY A 186 -38.78 14.02 -22.32
C GLY A 186 -39.56 15.22 -21.78
N LYS A 187 -39.70 15.35 -20.46
CA LYS A 187 -40.33 16.50 -19.83
C LYS A 187 -39.28 17.43 -19.25
N GLY A 188 -39.25 18.64 -19.77
CA GLY A 188 -38.28 19.67 -19.40
C GLY A 188 -37.06 19.66 -20.30
N GLU A 189 -36.44 20.83 -20.37
CA GLU A 189 -35.18 21.09 -21.05
C GLU A 189 -34.49 22.21 -20.31
N GLU A 190 -33.18 22.10 -20.10
CA GLU A 190 -32.43 23.09 -19.39
C GLU A 190 -31.09 23.38 -20.08
N GLU A 191 -30.76 24.65 -20.18
CA GLU A 191 -29.51 25.09 -20.78
C GLU A 191 -28.36 25.03 -19.76
N PHE A 192 -27.29 24.34 -20.15
CA PHE A 192 -26.04 24.28 -19.42
C PHE A 192 -24.94 25.04 -20.20
N THR A 193 -24.14 25.79 -19.50
CA THR A 193 -22.99 26.51 -20.07
C THR A 193 -21.76 25.61 -20.06
N VAL A 194 -21.07 25.49 -21.18
CA VAL A 194 -19.79 24.80 -21.30
C VAL A 194 -18.76 25.51 -20.44
N GLY A 195 -18.48 25.00 -19.26
CA GLY A 195 -17.54 25.57 -18.30
C GLY A 195 -16.10 25.14 -18.55
N GLY A 196 -15.91 24.02 -19.23
CA GLY A 196 -14.60 23.52 -19.59
C GLY A 196 -14.64 22.39 -20.62
N ILE A 197 -13.53 22.20 -21.29
CA ILE A 197 -13.31 21.14 -22.27
C ILE A 197 -12.20 20.24 -21.75
N TYR A 198 -12.48 18.94 -21.68
CA TYR A 198 -11.51 17.96 -21.22
C TYR A 198 -11.17 16.92 -22.30
N ARG A 199 -10.03 16.27 -22.15
CA ARG A 199 -9.58 15.16 -23.00
C ARG A 199 -9.50 13.89 -22.19
N ASP A 200 -10.20 12.85 -22.66
CA ASP A 200 -9.96 11.46 -22.33
C ASP A 200 -8.96 10.88 -23.35
N PRO A 201 -7.77 10.38 -22.93
CA PRO A 201 -6.77 9.83 -23.86
C PRO A 201 -7.17 8.48 -24.45
N SER A 202 -8.19 7.82 -23.89
CA SER A 202 -8.66 6.51 -24.38
C SER A 202 -9.25 6.60 -25.77
N PRO A 203 -9.06 5.59 -26.62
CA PRO A 203 -9.65 5.57 -27.97
C PRO A 203 -11.19 5.63 -27.93
N SER A 204 -11.79 6.32 -28.89
CA SER A 204 -13.26 6.37 -29.03
C SER A 204 -13.90 4.99 -29.31
N THR A 205 -13.10 4.03 -29.78
CA THR A 205 -13.52 2.65 -30.04
C THR A 205 -13.65 1.80 -28.78
N GLU A 206 -13.10 2.26 -27.66
CA GLU A 206 -13.24 1.60 -26.36
C GLU A 206 -14.43 2.20 -25.61
N PRO A 207 -15.42 1.38 -25.22
CA PRO A 207 -16.52 1.87 -24.40
C PRO A 207 -16.05 2.33 -23.02
N ASP A 208 -16.81 3.21 -22.41
CA ASP A 208 -16.63 3.52 -20.99
C ASP A 208 -16.87 2.24 -20.16
N PRO A 209 -15.97 1.87 -19.24
CA PRO A 209 -16.06 0.61 -18.51
C PRO A 209 -17.21 0.56 -17.50
N GLU A 210 -17.70 1.72 -17.06
CA GLU A 210 -18.80 1.81 -16.08
C GLU A 210 -20.16 1.80 -16.79
N PHE A 211 -20.27 2.50 -17.93
CA PHE A 211 -21.55 2.71 -18.60
C PHE A 211 -21.68 2.00 -19.95
N PHE A 212 -20.63 1.38 -20.44
CA PHE A 212 -20.55 0.76 -21.77
C PHE A 212 -20.97 1.71 -22.91
N SER A 213 -20.87 3.01 -22.67
CA SER A 213 -21.23 4.07 -23.59
C SER A 213 -20.01 4.65 -24.31
N ASN A 214 -20.23 5.45 -25.36
CA ASN A 214 -19.13 6.12 -26.04
C ASN A 214 -18.54 7.22 -25.16
N ARG A 215 -17.27 7.03 -24.73
CA ARG A 215 -16.50 7.96 -23.88
C ARG A 215 -16.48 9.40 -24.40
N SER A 216 -16.50 9.57 -25.72
CA SER A 216 -16.48 10.90 -26.35
C SER A 216 -17.73 11.71 -26.05
N ASN A 217 -18.81 11.07 -25.64
CA ASN A 217 -20.09 11.72 -25.35
C ASN A 217 -20.38 11.88 -23.86
N LEU A 218 -19.49 11.42 -22.98
CA LEU A 218 -19.66 11.55 -21.53
C LEU A 218 -19.56 13.02 -21.12
N LEU A 219 -20.54 13.48 -20.37
CA LEU A 219 -20.61 14.85 -19.86
C LEU A 219 -20.49 14.84 -18.34
N TYR A 220 -19.83 15.84 -17.79
CA TYR A 220 -19.85 16.14 -16.37
C TYR A 220 -20.63 17.41 -16.13
N ALA A 221 -21.70 17.37 -15.33
CA ALA A 221 -22.55 18.51 -15.05
C ALA A 221 -22.56 18.89 -13.58
N SER A 222 -22.88 20.15 -13.26
CA SER A 222 -23.12 20.60 -11.89
C SER A 222 -24.25 19.78 -11.28
N ILE A 223 -23.96 19.12 -10.17
CA ILE A 223 -24.84 18.05 -9.64
C ILE A 223 -26.23 18.56 -9.22
N GLY A 224 -26.34 19.75 -8.64
CA GLY A 224 -27.60 20.30 -8.20
C GLY A 224 -28.53 20.62 -9.38
N SER A 225 -28.00 21.31 -10.39
CA SER A 225 -28.76 21.62 -11.61
C SER A 225 -29.16 20.35 -12.38
N PHE A 226 -28.23 19.41 -12.58
CA PHE A 226 -28.51 18.17 -13.29
C PHE A 226 -29.51 17.29 -12.53
N SER A 227 -29.36 17.16 -11.21
CA SER A 227 -30.34 16.44 -10.40
C SER A 227 -31.72 17.06 -10.45
N GLY A 228 -31.79 18.40 -10.43
CA GLY A 228 -33.06 19.12 -10.60
C GLY A 228 -33.75 18.78 -11.91
N LEU A 229 -32.99 18.72 -12.99
CA LEU A 229 -33.50 18.36 -14.32
C LEU A 229 -34.05 16.94 -14.37
N VAL A 230 -33.30 15.94 -13.89
CA VAL A 230 -33.71 14.52 -13.99
C VAL A 230 -34.70 14.09 -12.91
N SER A 231 -34.76 14.79 -11.78
CA SER A 231 -35.65 14.49 -10.65
C SER A 231 -36.97 15.24 -10.70
N ALA A 232 -37.16 16.09 -11.67
CA ALA A 232 -38.40 16.90 -11.81
C ALA A 232 -39.69 16.06 -11.81
N ASP A 233 -39.61 14.81 -12.27
CA ASP A 233 -40.71 13.84 -12.29
C ASP A 233 -40.83 12.99 -11.01
N SER A 234 -39.81 12.96 -10.12
CA SER A 234 -39.79 12.02 -8.98
C SER A 234 -40.35 12.59 -7.68
N GLY A 235 -40.73 13.87 -7.62
CA GLY A 235 -41.39 14.47 -6.47
C GLY A 235 -40.60 14.55 -5.15
N SER A 236 -39.37 14.06 -5.12
CA SER A 236 -38.52 14.13 -3.96
C SER A 236 -37.66 15.41 -4.04
N GLY A 237 -37.98 16.43 -3.24
CA GLY A 237 -37.23 17.69 -3.22
C GLY A 237 -35.81 17.63 -2.65
N ALA A 238 -35.22 16.43 -2.52
CA ALA A 238 -33.88 16.22 -1.99
C ALA A 238 -32.97 15.62 -3.09
N LEU A 239 -31.77 16.20 -3.25
CA LEU A 239 -30.75 15.67 -4.13
C LEU A 239 -30.27 14.30 -3.63
N GLN A 240 -30.48 13.27 -4.42
CA GLN A 240 -30.05 11.90 -4.15
C GLN A 240 -28.76 11.59 -4.91
N VAL A 241 -27.77 11.03 -4.21
CA VAL A 241 -26.47 10.68 -4.79
C VAL A 241 -26.22 9.18 -4.71
N GLY A 242 -25.50 8.65 -5.69
CA GLY A 242 -25.20 7.22 -5.82
C GLY A 242 -23.76 6.85 -5.43
N SER A 243 -22.86 7.83 -5.36
CA SER A 243 -21.47 7.59 -4.97
C SER A 243 -20.90 8.81 -4.26
N GLY A 244 -19.84 8.58 -3.48
CA GLY A 244 -19.12 9.64 -2.81
C GLY A 244 -17.68 9.24 -2.54
N SER A 245 -16.80 10.23 -2.38
CA SER A 245 -15.42 10.01 -1.96
C SER A 245 -15.05 11.01 -0.88
N PHE A 246 -14.29 10.55 0.11
CA PHE A 246 -13.83 11.34 1.25
C PHE A 246 -12.33 11.19 1.37
N LEU A 247 -11.60 12.26 1.20
CA LEU A 247 -10.17 12.31 1.43
C LEU A 247 -9.93 12.68 2.90
N LEU A 248 -9.40 11.75 3.68
CA LEU A 248 -9.10 11.98 5.09
C LEU A 248 -7.77 12.71 5.27
N ASN A 249 -7.61 13.40 6.39
CA ASN A 249 -6.34 14.04 6.77
C ASN A 249 -5.24 13.02 7.07
N ASP A 250 -5.60 11.88 7.66
CA ASP A 250 -4.69 10.78 7.97
C ASP A 250 -5.37 9.43 7.71
N ALA A 251 -4.60 8.48 7.18
CA ALA A 251 -5.06 7.12 6.94
C ALA A 251 -5.40 6.38 8.25
N ASP A 252 -4.76 6.74 9.35
CA ASP A 252 -5.00 6.14 10.67
C ASP A 252 -6.38 6.53 11.24
N ASP A 253 -7.03 7.56 10.70
CA ASP A 253 -8.39 8.00 11.08
C ASP A 253 -9.51 7.16 10.46
N LEU A 254 -9.20 6.21 9.58
CA LEU A 254 -10.17 5.45 8.78
C LEU A 254 -11.27 4.80 9.62
N ASP A 255 -10.89 4.04 10.65
CA ASP A 255 -11.85 3.33 11.51
C ASP A 255 -12.73 4.27 12.31
N ALA A 256 -12.15 5.38 12.79
CA ALA A 256 -12.89 6.42 13.49
C ALA A 256 -13.86 7.15 12.55
N PHE A 257 -13.44 7.41 11.31
CA PHE A 257 -14.28 7.99 10.27
C PHE A 257 -15.44 7.07 9.91
N LYS A 258 -15.20 5.79 9.58
CA LYS A 258 -16.25 4.82 9.24
C LYS A 258 -17.32 4.74 10.32
N LYS A 259 -16.92 4.67 11.59
CA LYS A 259 -17.88 4.65 12.73
C LYS A 259 -18.71 5.93 12.84
N LYS A 260 -18.11 7.10 12.65
CA LYS A 260 -18.82 8.38 12.70
C LYS A 260 -19.75 8.57 11.49
N ALA A 261 -19.27 8.22 10.29
CA ALA A 261 -20.06 8.26 9.07
C ALA A 261 -21.31 7.37 9.19
N ALA A 262 -21.16 6.13 9.64
CA ALA A 262 -22.27 5.23 9.87
C ALA A 262 -23.28 5.80 10.90
N LYS A 263 -22.81 6.45 11.97
CA LYS A 263 -23.68 7.09 12.96
C LYS A 263 -24.46 8.27 12.38
N ILE A 264 -23.83 9.09 11.52
CA ILE A 264 -24.47 10.25 10.88
C ILE A 264 -25.50 9.80 9.86
N ALA A 265 -25.14 8.81 9.05
CA ALA A 265 -25.98 8.32 7.98
C ALA A 265 -27.17 7.47 8.49
N GLY A 266 -27.03 6.83 9.66
CA GLY A 266 -28.05 5.90 10.16
C GLY A 266 -28.27 4.78 9.12
N GLY A 267 -29.54 4.49 8.80
CA GLY A 267 -29.90 3.49 7.78
C GLY A 267 -29.65 3.89 6.32
N GLN A 268 -29.28 5.16 6.04
CA GLN A 268 -29.11 5.62 4.66
C GLN A 268 -27.83 5.07 3.96
N LEU A 269 -26.90 4.49 4.72
CA LEU A 269 -25.75 3.74 4.15
C LEU A 269 -26.09 2.29 3.84
N GLU A 270 -27.30 1.84 4.08
CA GLU A 270 -27.73 0.49 3.72
C GLU A 270 -27.66 0.33 2.20
N GLY A 271 -26.90 -0.67 1.73
CA GLY A 271 -26.60 -0.87 0.31
C GLY A 271 -25.37 -0.12 -0.21
N PHE A 272 -24.67 0.64 0.65
CA PHE A 272 -23.37 1.22 0.33
C PHE A 272 -22.24 0.58 1.14
N LYS A 273 -21.09 0.46 0.53
CA LYS A 273 -19.82 0.20 1.20
C LYS A 273 -19.02 1.49 1.33
N LEU A 274 -18.51 1.74 2.54
CA LEU A 274 -17.43 2.69 2.74
C LEU A 274 -16.12 1.91 2.66
N ASP A 275 -15.52 1.90 1.50
CA ASP A 275 -14.29 1.16 1.25
C ASP A 275 -13.13 2.10 0.95
N THR A 276 -11.94 1.69 1.37
CA THR A 276 -10.71 2.33 0.94
C THR A 276 -10.34 1.74 -0.40
N ASN A 277 -9.52 2.45 -1.16
CA ASN A 277 -8.97 1.90 -2.39
C ASN A 277 -7.91 0.82 -2.05
N ASP A 278 -8.34 -0.18 -1.24
CA ASP A 278 -7.49 -1.27 -0.75
C ASP A 278 -6.85 -2.04 -1.90
N LYS A 279 -7.54 -2.12 -3.03
CA LYS A 279 -7.03 -2.77 -4.24
C LYS A 279 -5.83 -2.01 -4.82
N ALA A 280 -5.92 -0.68 -4.92
CA ALA A 280 -4.78 0.15 -5.33
C ALA A 280 -3.61 0.03 -4.36
N ILE A 281 -3.89 0.06 -3.05
CA ILE A 281 -2.86 -0.11 -2.03
C ILE A 281 -2.21 -1.50 -2.14
N GLN A 282 -3.00 -2.56 -2.31
CA GLN A 282 -2.48 -3.93 -2.49
C GLN A 282 -1.66 -4.06 -3.77
N GLN A 283 -2.13 -3.48 -4.88
CA GLN A 283 -1.39 -3.46 -6.14
C GLN A 283 -0.04 -2.76 -5.99
N MET A 284 0.00 -1.59 -5.37
CA MET A 284 1.23 -0.84 -5.13
C MET A 284 2.17 -1.53 -4.13
N THR A 285 1.64 -2.10 -3.06
CA THR A 285 2.43 -2.61 -1.93
C THR A 285 2.67 -4.12 -1.98
N GLY A 286 2.03 -4.85 -2.89
CA GLY A 286 2.18 -6.29 -3.04
C GLY A 286 3.65 -6.76 -3.12
N PRO A 287 4.49 -6.16 -3.98
CA PRO A 287 5.92 -6.47 -4.04
C PRO A 287 6.65 -6.25 -2.71
N LEU A 288 6.32 -5.19 -1.97
CA LEU A 288 6.91 -4.89 -0.66
C LEU A 288 6.57 -5.96 0.38
N GLN A 289 5.32 -6.40 0.43
CA GLN A 289 4.87 -7.45 1.37
C GLN A 289 5.55 -8.79 1.08
N SER A 290 5.71 -9.14 -0.20
CA SER A 290 6.41 -10.35 -0.61
C SER A 290 7.87 -10.35 -0.15
N ILE A 291 8.58 -9.22 -0.33
CA ILE A 291 9.97 -9.07 0.12
C ILE A 291 10.06 -9.08 1.64
N ARG A 292 9.17 -8.38 2.33
CA ARG A 292 9.12 -8.32 3.79
C ARG A 292 8.97 -9.70 4.41
N SER A 293 8.05 -10.51 3.91
CA SER A 293 7.82 -11.87 4.40
C SER A 293 9.04 -12.76 4.17
N SER A 294 9.63 -12.69 2.97
CA SER A 294 10.83 -13.45 2.61
C SER A 294 12.05 -13.03 3.44
N ALA A 295 12.27 -11.72 3.62
CA ALA A 295 13.36 -11.19 4.43
C ALA A 295 13.23 -11.58 5.91
N THR A 296 12.02 -11.53 6.47
CA THR A 296 11.75 -11.93 7.84
C THR A 296 12.01 -13.42 8.06
N LEU A 297 11.56 -14.25 7.15
CA LEU A 297 11.81 -15.71 7.21
C LEU A 297 13.31 -16.02 7.11
N ALA A 298 14.00 -15.40 6.15
CA ALA A 298 15.44 -15.56 5.98
C ALA A 298 16.22 -15.09 7.22
N MET A 299 15.84 -13.95 7.80
CA MET A 299 16.46 -13.42 9.03
C MET A 299 16.37 -14.43 10.18
N TRP A 300 15.20 -15.03 10.42
CA TRP A 300 15.03 -16.03 11.47
C TRP A 300 15.81 -17.32 11.19
N LEU A 301 15.82 -17.80 9.95
CA LEU A 301 16.60 -18.97 9.57
C LEU A 301 18.10 -18.75 9.77
N ILE A 302 18.62 -17.58 9.40
CA ILE A 302 20.02 -17.22 9.58
C ILE A 302 20.36 -17.06 11.06
N ALA A 303 19.47 -16.44 11.86
CA ALA A 303 19.66 -16.32 13.30
C ALA A 303 19.77 -17.70 13.99
N LEU A 304 18.87 -18.63 13.63
CA LEU A 304 18.88 -19.99 14.17
C LEU A 304 20.13 -20.79 13.72
N ALA A 305 20.45 -20.76 12.43
CA ALA A 305 21.62 -21.43 11.90
C ALA A 305 22.90 -20.85 12.51
N GLY A 306 22.97 -19.52 12.61
CA GLY A 306 24.08 -18.80 13.24
C GLY A 306 24.25 -19.17 14.72
N ALA A 307 23.15 -19.24 15.47
CA ALA A 307 23.15 -19.68 16.87
C ALA A 307 23.72 -21.10 17.01
N ALA A 308 23.34 -22.02 16.12
CA ALA A 308 23.86 -23.39 16.12
C ALA A 308 25.38 -23.42 15.82
N VAL A 309 25.84 -22.69 14.82
CA VAL A 309 27.27 -22.58 14.48
C VAL A 309 28.06 -21.97 15.64
N LEU A 310 27.57 -20.87 16.24
CA LEU A 310 28.22 -20.26 17.40
C LEU A 310 28.27 -21.21 18.60
N ALA A 311 27.21 -21.97 18.86
CA ALA A 311 27.18 -22.97 19.93
C ALA A 311 28.22 -24.10 19.69
N LEU A 312 28.40 -24.54 18.44
CA LEU A 312 29.42 -25.53 18.07
C LEU A 312 30.84 -24.94 18.27
N LEU A 313 31.08 -23.73 17.82
CA LEU A 313 32.37 -23.06 18.01
C LEU A 313 32.68 -22.82 19.49
N ALA A 314 31.68 -22.40 20.28
CA ALA A 314 31.83 -22.23 21.73
C ALA A 314 32.12 -23.58 22.43
N ASN A 315 31.42 -24.65 22.06
CA ASN A 315 31.67 -25.99 22.59
C ASN A 315 33.09 -26.48 22.29
N LEU A 316 33.54 -26.26 21.04
CA LEU A 316 34.91 -26.59 20.64
C LEU A 316 35.94 -25.77 21.44
N ALA A 317 35.73 -24.47 21.60
CA ALA A 317 36.58 -23.58 22.38
C ALA A 317 36.69 -24.00 23.85
N VAL A 318 35.55 -24.36 24.49
CA VAL A 318 35.49 -24.82 25.85
C VAL A 318 36.21 -26.21 26.01
N LYS A 319 36.00 -27.12 25.05
CA LYS A 319 36.70 -28.44 25.08
C LYS A 319 38.22 -28.27 24.99
N GLN A 320 38.71 -27.39 24.15
CA GLN A 320 40.14 -27.11 23.98
C GLN A 320 40.79 -26.46 25.22
N ARG A 321 40.01 -25.70 26.01
CA ARG A 321 40.47 -25.07 27.27
C ARG A 321 40.22 -25.92 28.51
N ARG A 322 39.77 -27.14 28.35
CA ARG A 322 39.36 -28.01 29.46
C ARG A 322 40.45 -28.18 30.51
N LYS A 323 41.73 -28.41 30.09
CA LYS A 323 42.89 -28.50 30.98
C LYS A 323 43.14 -27.23 31.75
N GLU A 324 43.11 -26.05 31.08
CA GLU A 324 43.24 -24.73 31.69
C GLU A 324 42.19 -24.51 32.78
N TYR A 325 40.94 -24.84 32.51
CA TYR A 325 39.85 -24.76 33.48
C TYR A 325 40.05 -25.69 34.67
N GLY A 326 40.56 -26.91 34.43
CA GLY A 326 40.89 -27.87 35.49
C GLY A 326 41.95 -27.32 36.47
N VAL A 327 43.01 -26.71 35.96
CA VAL A 327 44.08 -26.08 36.76
C VAL A 327 43.52 -24.90 37.55
N LEU A 328 42.76 -24.00 36.94
CA LEU A 328 42.17 -22.83 37.60
C LEU A 328 41.18 -23.24 38.74
N LEU A 329 40.42 -24.26 38.50
CA LEU A 329 39.49 -24.84 39.54
C LEU A 329 40.27 -25.46 40.70
N SER A 330 41.39 -26.15 40.44
CA SER A 330 42.25 -26.69 41.51
C SER A 330 42.96 -25.62 42.32
N MET A 331 43.20 -24.42 41.74
CA MET A 331 43.71 -23.25 42.42
C MET A 331 42.62 -22.48 43.21
N GLY A 332 41.37 -22.99 43.27
CA GLY A 332 40.29 -22.38 44.05
C GLY A 332 39.48 -21.30 43.33
N GLU A 333 39.64 -21.14 42.00
CA GLU A 333 38.84 -20.16 41.26
C GLU A 333 37.38 -20.63 41.15
N LYS A 334 36.42 -19.71 41.32
CA LYS A 334 34.98 -20.02 41.28
C LYS A 334 34.54 -20.34 39.85
N LYS A 335 33.70 -21.37 39.66
CA LYS A 335 33.13 -21.78 38.37
C LYS A 335 32.41 -20.62 37.66
N SER A 336 31.69 -19.79 38.42
CA SER A 336 30.99 -18.61 37.89
C SER A 336 31.91 -17.60 37.23
N ARG A 337 33.13 -17.40 37.75
CA ARG A 337 34.11 -16.46 37.15
C ARG A 337 34.67 -16.99 35.84
N LEU A 338 34.80 -18.33 35.68
CA LEU A 338 35.24 -18.90 34.41
C LEU A 338 34.16 -18.80 33.33
N ILE A 339 32.90 -19.02 33.71
CA ILE A 339 31.76 -18.79 32.80
C ILE A 339 31.68 -17.29 32.41
N ALA A 340 31.79 -16.38 33.40
CA ALA A 340 31.74 -14.96 33.16
C ALA A 340 32.87 -14.49 32.24
N GLN A 341 34.08 -15.07 32.35
CA GLN A 341 35.19 -14.78 31.45
C GLN A 341 34.84 -15.17 30.01
N GLN A 342 34.31 -16.36 29.81
CA GLN A 342 33.95 -16.85 28.46
C GLN A 342 32.82 -16.02 27.84
N ILE A 343 31.82 -15.66 28.64
CA ILE A 343 30.74 -14.76 28.23
C ILE A 343 31.30 -13.39 27.83
N LEU A 344 32.19 -12.81 28.65
CA LEU A 344 32.80 -11.51 28.36
C LEU A 344 33.60 -11.55 27.04
N GLU A 345 34.39 -12.60 26.81
CA GLU A 345 35.11 -12.79 25.54
C GLU A 345 34.14 -12.79 24.35
N THR A 346 33.02 -13.50 24.47
CA THR A 346 31.98 -13.59 23.41
C THR A 346 31.28 -12.24 23.19
N VAL A 347 30.90 -11.55 24.27
CA VAL A 347 30.21 -10.24 24.19
C VAL A 347 31.11 -9.20 23.52
N VAL A 348 32.40 -9.17 23.88
CA VAL A 348 33.36 -8.23 23.26
C VAL A 348 33.47 -8.49 21.76
N VAL A 349 33.58 -9.75 21.34
CA VAL A 349 33.64 -10.12 19.93
C VAL A 349 32.34 -9.77 19.21
N ALA A 350 31.18 -10.03 19.85
CA ALA A 350 29.87 -9.71 19.29
C ALA A 350 29.69 -8.19 19.09
N VAL A 351 30.04 -7.38 20.09
CA VAL A 351 29.96 -5.92 19.98
C VAL A 351 30.84 -5.35 18.88
N LEU A 352 32.07 -5.88 18.76
CA LEU A 352 32.96 -5.50 17.66
C LEU A 352 32.41 -5.92 16.29
N ALA A 353 31.84 -7.12 16.19
CA ALA A 353 31.23 -7.60 14.94
C ALA A 353 30.02 -6.76 14.54
N ILE A 354 29.15 -6.43 15.48
CA ILE A 354 27.97 -5.58 15.23
C ILE A 354 28.39 -4.17 14.82
N GLY A 355 29.38 -3.58 15.51
CA GLY A 355 29.92 -2.27 15.15
C GLY A 355 30.53 -2.26 13.74
N LEU A 356 31.27 -3.29 13.37
CA LEU A 356 31.82 -3.43 12.02
C LEU A 356 30.72 -3.70 10.98
N SER A 357 29.71 -4.51 11.30
CA SER A 357 28.61 -4.80 10.36
C SER A 357 27.84 -3.55 9.97
N SER A 358 27.63 -2.63 10.91
CA SER A 358 26.87 -1.39 10.65
C SER A 358 27.51 -0.49 9.59
N LEU A 359 28.83 -0.59 9.38
CA LEU A 359 29.55 0.22 8.39
C LEU A 359 29.27 -0.22 6.94
N PHE A 360 28.96 -1.48 6.71
CA PHE A 360 28.80 -2.05 5.36
C PHE A 360 27.36 -2.43 5.02
N THR A 361 26.56 -2.74 6.04
CA THR A 361 25.24 -3.36 5.81
C THR A 361 24.29 -2.43 5.07
N GLN A 362 24.30 -1.13 5.33
CA GLN A 362 23.39 -0.19 4.68
C GLN A 362 23.58 -0.23 3.14
N SER A 363 24.81 -0.10 2.65
CA SER A 363 25.10 -0.10 1.21
C SER A 363 24.79 -1.44 0.55
N LEU A 364 25.12 -2.55 1.22
CA LEU A 364 24.81 -3.89 0.73
C LEU A 364 23.29 -4.12 0.68
N THR A 365 22.59 -3.75 1.74
CA THR A 365 21.12 -3.93 1.83
C THR A 365 20.39 -3.05 0.82
N GLN A 366 20.86 -1.81 0.61
CA GLN A 366 20.26 -0.93 -0.42
C GLN A 366 20.37 -1.58 -1.81
N SER A 367 21.54 -2.09 -2.17
CA SER A 367 21.76 -2.70 -3.49
C SER A 367 20.96 -3.99 -3.68
N VAL A 368 20.99 -4.89 -2.71
CA VAL A 368 20.28 -6.17 -2.77
C VAL A 368 18.77 -5.96 -2.67
N GLY A 369 18.33 -5.13 -1.71
CA GLY A 369 16.91 -4.82 -1.51
C GLY A 369 16.29 -4.15 -2.73
N GLN A 370 17.00 -3.21 -3.35
CA GLN A 370 16.56 -2.55 -4.58
C GLN A 370 16.45 -3.53 -5.75
N SER A 371 17.43 -4.41 -5.93
CA SER A 371 17.42 -5.42 -7.00
C SER A 371 16.28 -6.42 -6.84
N LEU A 372 16.03 -6.88 -5.61
CA LEU A 372 14.90 -7.77 -5.32
C LEU A 372 13.56 -7.06 -5.56
N LEU A 373 13.44 -5.82 -5.12
CA LEU A 373 12.20 -5.05 -5.26
C LEU A 373 11.90 -4.76 -6.72
N SER A 374 12.88 -4.30 -7.51
CA SER A 374 12.69 -4.03 -8.93
C SER A 374 12.27 -5.29 -9.69
N SER A 375 12.81 -6.47 -9.36
CA SER A 375 12.40 -7.71 -10.00
C SER A 375 10.97 -8.13 -9.61
N GLN A 376 10.57 -7.95 -8.34
CA GLN A 376 9.22 -8.25 -7.89
C GLN A 376 8.20 -7.24 -8.44
N ALA A 377 8.57 -5.97 -8.51
CA ALA A 377 7.73 -4.92 -9.09
C ALA A 377 7.54 -5.15 -10.60
N ALA A 378 8.60 -5.51 -11.34
CA ALA A 378 8.50 -5.86 -12.74
C ALA A 378 7.59 -7.08 -12.98
N ALA A 379 7.73 -8.14 -12.19
CA ALA A 379 6.85 -9.30 -12.29
C ALA A 379 5.37 -8.97 -11.95
N ALA A 380 5.14 -8.06 -11.00
CA ALA A 380 3.80 -7.57 -10.68
C ALA A 380 3.24 -6.73 -11.84
N GLN A 381 4.05 -5.86 -12.42
CA GLN A 381 3.67 -5.05 -13.58
C GLN A 381 3.34 -5.91 -14.80
N ASP A 382 4.18 -6.90 -15.12
CA ASP A 382 3.92 -7.85 -16.21
C ASP A 382 2.58 -8.59 -16.03
N LYS A 383 2.24 -8.93 -14.78
CA LYS A 383 0.94 -9.55 -14.46
C LYS A 383 -0.22 -8.58 -14.73
N LEU A 384 -0.09 -7.30 -14.35
CA LEU A 384 -1.08 -6.27 -14.62
C LEU A 384 -1.25 -6.01 -16.11
N ASP A 385 -0.15 -5.89 -16.84
CA ASP A 385 -0.14 -5.64 -18.29
C ASP A 385 -0.69 -6.83 -19.09
N SER A 386 -0.60 -8.04 -18.55
CA SER A 386 -1.15 -9.25 -19.17
C SER A 386 -2.66 -9.41 -18.97
N TRP A 387 -3.26 -8.66 -18.05
CA TRP A 387 -4.70 -8.73 -17.81
C TRP A 387 -5.47 -8.16 -19.03
N LYS A 388 -6.51 -8.87 -19.45
CA LYS A 388 -7.38 -8.44 -20.54
C LYS A 388 -8.82 -8.38 -20.06
N ALA A 389 -9.50 -7.30 -20.39
CA ALA A 389 -10.93 -7.18 -20.12
C ALA A 389 -11.71 -8.31 -20.80
N PRO A 390 -12.75 -8.84 -20.17
CA PRO A 390 -13.63 -9.83 -20.81
C PRO A 390 -14.31 -9.21 -22.04
N PRO A 391 -14.69 -10.03 -23.02
CA PRO A 391 -15.45 -9.56 -24.17
C PRO A 391 -16.76 -8.89 -23.74
N PRO A 392 -17.26 -7.90 -24.51
CA PRO A 392 -18.55 -7.27 -24.22
C PRO A 392 -19.67 -8.29 -24.02
N GLY A 393 -20.39 -8.20 -22.93
CA GLY A 393 -21.49 -9.12 -22.57
C GLY A 393 -21.04 -10.42 -21.87
N SER A 394 -19.75 -10.65 -21.65
CA SER A 394 -19.22 -11.74 -20.83
C SER A 394 -18.96 -11.28 -19.40
N THR A 395 -19.17 -12.18 -18.44
CA THR A 395 -18.76 -11.96 -17.02
C THR A 395 -17.29 -12.30 -16.77
N GLY A 396 -16.55 -12.74 -17.80
CA GLY A 396 -15.16 -13.19 -17.67
C GLY A 396 -15.00 -14.58 -17.06
N LEU A 397 -16.02 -15.10 -16.37
CA LEU A 397 -15.92 -16.40 -15.68
C LEU A 397 -15.71 -17.58 -16.62
N SER A 398 -16.31 -17.55 -17.80
CA SER A 398 -16.15 -18.58 -18.83
C SER A 398 -14.78 -18.57 -19.48
N GLU A 399 -14.12 -17.42 -19.52
CA GLU A 399 -12.77 -17.21 -20.05
C GLU A 399 -11.69 -17.36 -18.99
N GLY A 400 -12.08 -17.63 -17.72
CA GLY A 400 -11.13 -17.72 -16.61
C GLY A 400 -10.53 -16.38 -16.19
N ILE A 401 -11.19 -15.27 -16.54
CA ILE A 401 -10.76 -13.92 -16.18
C ILE A 401 -11.32 -13.60 -14.79
N ASP A 402 -10.44 -13.34 -13.84
CA ASP A 402 -10.86 -12.85 -12.53
C ASP A 402 -10.99 -11.33 -12.57
N MET A 403 -12.20 -10.83 -12.39
CA MET A 403 -12.49 -9.39 -12.32
C MET A 403 -11.85 -8.74 -11.08
N ASN A 404 -11.49 -9.53 -10.07
CA ASN A 404 -10.72 -9.01 -8.93
C ASN A 404 -9.25 -8.74 -9.27
N ASP A 405 -8.73 -9.35 -10.34
CA ASP A 405 -7.36 -9.11 -10.83
C ASP A 405 -7.29 -7.89 -11.79
N GLN A 406 -8.41 -7.23 -12.10
CA GLN A 406 -8.41 -6.01 -12.92
C GLN A 406 -7.47 -4.96 -12.35
N PRO A 407 -6.51 -4.45 -13.14
CA PRO A 407 -5.61 -3.40 -12.73
C PRO A 407 -6.35 -2.14 -12.27
N VAL A 408 -5.81 -1.50 -11.24
CA VAL A 408 -6.26 -0.18 -10.83
C VAL A 408 -5.36 0.85 -11.48
N ASP A 409 -5.94 1.77 -12.22
CA ASP A 409 -5.21 2.84 -12.91
C ASP A 409 -4.44 3.70 -11.89
N ASN A 410 -3.22 4.10 -12.26
CA ASN A 410 -2.34 4.95 -11.44
C ASN A 410 -1.94 4.36 -10.07
N ALA A 411 -1.97 3.05 -9.94
CA ALA A 411 -1.50 2.32 -8.78
C ALA A 411 -0.30 1.42 -9.12
N ASP A 412 0.70 1.98 -9.79
CA ASP A 412 1.89 1.23 -10.21
C ASP A 412 2.59 0.60 -9.00
N PRO A 413 3.07 -0.65 -9.14
CA PRO A 413 3.84 -1.32 -8.09
C PRO A 413 5.07 -0.49 -7.67
N ILE A 414 5.29 -0.37 -6.37
CA ILE A 414 6.45 0.36 -5.86
C ILE A 414 7.72 -0.39 -6.24
N ASP A 415 8.61 0.27 -6.97
CA ASP A 415 9.85 -0.28 -7.49
C ASP A 415 11.11 0.25 -6.77
N LYS A 416 10.95 1.20 -5.82
CA LYS A 416 12.06 1.87 -5.12
C LYS A 416 11.85 1.93 -3.62
N ILE A 417 12.91 1.54 -2.88
CA ILE A 417 12.98 1.71 -1.43
C ILE A 417 14.24 2.47 -1.05
N THR A 418 14.17 3.20 0.05
CA THR A 418 15.33 3.85 0.65
C THR A 418 15.64 3.14 1.97
N VAL A 419 16.81 2.54 2.05
CA VAL A 419 17.27 1.86 3.25
C VAL A 419 18.02 2.86 4.14
N GLY A 420 17.48 3.15 5.30
CA GLY A 420 18.10 3.97 6.34
C GLY A 420 18.59 3.08 7.49
N LEU A 421 19.71 3.41 8.10
CA LEU A 421 20.19 2.77 9.32
C LEU A 421 19.89 3.68 10.50
N ALA A 422 18.96 3.27 11.36
CA ALA A 422 18.67 3.98 12.59
C ALA A 422 19.44 3.37 13.80
N PRO A 423 19.74 4.16 14.84
CA PRO A 423 20.34 3.62 16.07
C PRO A 423 19.50 2.51 16.73
N SER A 424 18.19 2.55 16.58
CA SER A 424 17.26 1.51 17.01
C SER A 424 17.56 0.14 16.39
N ASP A 425 17.92 0.11 15.10
CA ASP A 425 18.16 -1.12 14.35
C ASP A 425 19.42 -1.82 14.87
N ILE A 426 20.46 -1.03 15.16
CA ILE A 426 21.68 -1.52 15.78
C ILE A 426 21.39 -2.07 17.19
N ALA A 427 20.51 -1.41 17.96
CA ALA A 427 20.14 -1.86 19.29
C ALA A 427 19.35 -3.17 19.24
N VAL A 428 18.41 -3.32 18.30
CA VAL A 428 17.65 -4.57 18.07
C VAL A 428 18.59 -5.71 17.70
N VAL A 429 19.43 -5.52 16.69
CA VAL A 429 20.40 -6.55 16.25
C VAL A 429 21.42 -6.83 17.33
N GLY A 430 21.85 -5.80 18.07
CA GLY A 430 22.73 -5.92 19.22
C GLY A 430 22.14 -6.81 20.31
N SER A 431 20.89 -6.59 20.68
CA SER A 431 20.19 -7.40 21.69
C SER A 431 20.01 -8.85 21.26
N ILE A 432 19.61 -9.07 19.99
CA ILE A 432 19.48 -10.42 19.42
C ILE A 432 20.85 -11.12 19.35
N GLY A 433 21.86 -10.47 18.81
CA GLY A 433 23.20 -11.02 18.62
C GLY A 433 23.89 -11.36 19.95
N ILE A 434 23.81 -10.44 20.94
CA ILE A 434 24.30 -10.69 22.29
C ILE A 434 23.51 -11.82 22.95
N GLY A 435 22.18 -11.84 22.83
CA GLY A 435 21.33 -12.91 23.36
C GLY A 435 21.70 -14.31 22.80
N ILE A 436 21.88 -14.40 21.49
CA ILE A 436 22.34 -15.62 20.81
C ILE A 436 23.73 -16.01 21.32
N GLY A 437 24.67 -15.05 21.39
CA GLY A 437 26.02 -15.28 21.87
C GLY A 437 26.06 -15.77 23.31
N LEU A 438 25.25 -15.20 24.20
CA LEU A 438 25.11 -15.61 25.59
C LEU A 438 24.59 -17.06 25.70
N LEU A 439 23.52 -17.40 24.99
CA LEU A 439 22.95 -18.76 25.01
C LEU A 439 23.92 -19.77 24.41
N ALA A 440 24.53 -19.44 23.28
CA ALA A 440 25.49 -20.30 22.58
C ALA A 440 26.74 -20.58 23.41
N THR A 441 27.16 -19.68 24.31
CA THR A 441 28.35 -19.86 25.13
C THR A 441 28.04 -20.36 26.53
N ALA A 442 26.98 -19.92 27.18
CA ALA A 442 26.63 -20.29 28.54
C ALA A 442 26.30 -21.79 28.67
N VAL A 443 25.56 -22.34 27.72
CA VAL A 443 25.13 -23.76 27.76
C VAL A 443 26.34 -24.71 27.66
N PRO A 444 27.24 -24.62 26.67
CA PRO A 444 28.44 -25.48 26.64
C PRO A 444 29.39 -25.25 27.80
N ALA A 445 29.60 -23.99 28.23
CA ALA A 445 30.47 -23.70 29.37
C ALA A 445 29.91 -24.31 30.68
N ALA A 446 28.62 -24.18 30.91
CA ALA A 446 27.97 -24.81 32.09
C ALA A 446 28.07 -26.33 32.10
N SER A 447 27.92 -26.97 30.92
CA SER A 447 27.99 -28.44 30.81
C SER A 447 29.38 -29.00 31.19
N VAL A 448 30.46 -28.34 30.75
CA VAL A 448 31.85 -28.76 31.05
C VAL A 448 32.20 -28.50 32.52
N LEU A 449 31.74 -27.41 33.11
CA LEU A 449 32.03 -27.04 34.49
C LEU A 449 31.16 -27.77 35.52
N ARG A 450 30.16 -28.54 35.10
CA ARG A 450 29.45 -29.49 35.94
C ARG A 450 30.32 -30.70 36.34
N LEU A 451 31.34 -31.00 35.54
CA LEU A 451 32.29 -32.10 35.82
C LEU A 451 33.20 -31.74 37.01
N SER A 452 33.61 -32.79 37.80
CA SER A 452 34.55 -32.57 38.90
C SER A 452 35.96 -32.26 38.38
N PRO A 453 36.75 -31.44 39.07
CA PRO A 453 38.13 -31.10 38.67
C PRO A 453 39.01 -32.34 38.45
N ARG A 454 38.82 -33.37 39.26
CA ARG A 454 39.53 -34.67 39.11
C ARG A 454 39.21 -35.38 37.81
N PHE A 455 37.96 -35.36 37.38
CA PHE A 455 37.50 -35.98 36.13
C PHE A 455 38.01 -35.16 34.89
N ILE A 456 38.12 -33.86 35.07
CA ILE A 456 38.61 -32.97 34.02
C ILE A 456 40.10 -33.18 33.73
N LEU A 457 40.92 -33.48 34.77
CA LEU A 457 42.37 -33.67 34.66
C LEU A 457 42.75 -35.10 34.27
N THR A 458 42.01 -36.16 34.73
CA THR A 458 42.36 -37.57 34.52
C THR A 458 41.86 -38.17 33.20
N LYS A 459 40.73 -37.74 32.64
CA LYS A 459 40.16 -38.24 31.39
C LYS A 459 40.40 -37.31 30.20
N GLY A 460 41.43 -36.49 30.22
CA GLY A 460 41.80 -35.53 29.16
C GLY A 460 42.76 -36.11 28.11
N LYS A 461 42.58 -37.35 27.71
CA LYS A 461 43.20 -37.93 26.50
C LYS A 461 42.17 -38.03 25.39
#